data_bd56e49fc619478448c6b54adea4d792
#
_entry.id   bd56e49fc619478448c6b54adea4d792
#
_cell.length_a   1.000
_cell.length_b   1.000
_cell.length_c   1.000
_cell.angle_alpha   90.00
_cell.angle_beta   90.00
_cell.angle_gamma   90.00
#
_symmetry.space_group_name_H-M   'P 1'
#
loop_
_entity.id
_entity.type
_entity.pdbx_description
1 polymer ?
#
loop_
_entity_poly.entity_id
_entity_poly.type
_entity_poly.pdbx_seq_one_letter_code
_entity_poly.pdbx_strand_id
1 'polypeptide(L)'
;MNWAALRPARKAPAALWLPGLLAVALTFIPVFYLALRSTEDGWSPWSRAFHTSVPQLLQRSLWLAAVVALFCVAVAVPAAWLTTRADIPARRVWSVLLTVPLAIPSYITALAVVAFLGPKGMLQGWLEPLGVDRLPEVYGFWGAAFTLTCAGYPYVYLVVRAALASADTAEEEASRSLGVSPLRTFFAITLPGLVPALAAGILLSVLYTLSDFGAVSLLNYSTFTRDIFIEYQSSFDRTGAAVLGAILGLVTLLILTSELGVRSWLARGRKRRQAAVRLVPLGRWGVLALAFLSIAVSLALVLPVGVLIYWLINGLRANADFPALAPAVRHSVEMALAGAAITVALAFPVAILSARYGGLLARAAEQAAYVTHALPGLVVALALVFFGIRYATGLYQTVWMLLLAYVILFVPNALSALRGTLVRQPANLEDAAASLGKGPLMAIATVTAPLARPGLAAAFALVFLTIMKELPATLILSPPGYQTLPGLVWSRSTDALYAGAALPALALIAVAAIPVGLLAWKGDIGALES
;
A
#
# COMPACT_ATOMS: atom_id res chain seq x y z
N MET A 1 -3.53 1.02 -36.96
CA MET A 1 -3.39 2.47 -37.19
C MET A 1 -3.91 3.18 -35.96
N ASN A 2 -3.09 3.89 -35.21
CA ASN A 2 -3.44 4.43 -33.89
C ASN A 2 -3.98 5.85 -34.07
N TRP A 3 -5.28 5.99 -34.30
CA TRP A 3 -5.97 7.28 -34.51
C TRP A 3 -5.79 8.30 -33.37
N ALA A 4 -5.32 7.86 -32.19
CA ALA A 4 -4.99 8.74 -31.07
C ALA A 4 -3.74 9.62 -31.32
N ALA A 5 -2.88 9.25 -32.28
CA ALA A 5 -1.66 10.00 -32.60
C ALA A 5 -1.88 11.22 -33.51
N LEU A 6 -3.08 11.40 -34.11
CA LEU A 6 -3.38 12.44 -35.07
C LEU A 6 -4.24 13.60 -34.50
N ARG A 7 -4.56 13.60 -33.21
CA ARG A 7 -5.26 14.74 -32.60
C ARG A 7 -4.28 15.88 -32.38
N PRO A 8 -4.56 17.10 -32.88
CA PRO A 8 -3.75 18.27 -32.56
C PRO A 8 -3.72 18.43 -31.04
N ALA A 9 -2.53 18.62 -30.49
CA ALA A 9 -2.34 18.80 -29.05
C ALA A 9 -3.19 19.98 -28.58
N ARG A 10 -4.31 19.69 -27.88
CA ARG A 10 -5.13 20.75 -27.27
C ARG A 10 -4.27 21.47 -26.26
N LYS A 11 -4.24 22.81 -26.32
CA LYS A 11 -3.58 23.61 -25.29
C LYS A 11 -4.33 23.44 -23.98
N ALA A 12 -3.65 22.91 -22.96
CA ALA A 12 -4.22 22.74 -21.64
C ALA A 12 -4.45 24.12 -20.99
N PRO A 13 -5.59 24.35 -20.32
CA PRO A 13 -5.85 25.59 -19.59
C PRO A 13 -4.77 25.85 -18.54
N ALA A 14 -4.31 27.10 -18.41
CA ALA A 14 -3.31 27.49 -17.42
C ALA A 14 -3.73 27.14 -15.97
N ALA A 15 -5.05 27.20 -15.70
CA ALA A 15 -5.61 26.85 -14.40
C ALA A 15 -5.39 25.37 -13.97
N LEU A 16 -5.11 24.45 -14.91
CA LEU A 16 -4.73 23.07 -14.58
C LEU A 16 -3.24 22.95 -14.28
N TRP A 17 -2.41 23.79 -14.89
CA TRP A 17 -0.96 23.73 -14.71
C TRP A 17 -0.53 24.19 -13.33
N LEU A 18 -1.17 25.25 -12.78
CA LEU A 18 -0.76 25.79 -11.48
C LEU A 18 -0.86 24.75 -10.35
N PRO A 19 -2.01 24.11 -10.08
CA PRO A 19 -2.08 23.07 -9.03
C PRO A 19 -1.29 21.80 -9.41
N GLY A 20 -1.18 21.48 -10.70
CA GLY A 20 -0.37 20.36 -11.16
C GLY A 20 1.13 20.56 -10.90
N LEU A 21 1.66 21.75 -11.21
CA LEU A 21 3.05 22.11 -10.94
C LEU A 21 3.32 22.21 -9.42
N LEU A 22 2.35 22.73 -8.65
CA LEU A 22 2.44 22.74 -7.19
C LEU A 22 2.57 21.31 -6.65
N ALA A 23 1.71 20.38 -7.09
CA ALA A 23 1.80 18.98 -6.69
C ALA A 23 3.18 18.40 -7.01
N VAL A 24 3.70 18.64 -8.22
CA VAL A 24 5.03 18.19 -8.64
C VAL A 24 6.14 18.84 -7.79
N ALA A 25 6.08 20.16 -7.57
CA ALA A 25 7.09 20.86 -6.75
C ALA A 25 7.16 20.31 -5.33
N LEU A 26 6.00 20.05 -4.72
CA LEU A 26 5.93 19.46 -3.38
C LEU A 26 6.58 18.07 -3.33
N THR A 27 6.41 17.25 -4.36
CA THR A 27 7.00 15.90 -4.41
C THR A 27 8.53 15.93 -4.55
N PHE A 28 9.12 17.03 -5.05
CA PHE A 28 10.57 17.17 -5.14
C PHE A 28 11.24 17.61 -3.85
N ILE A 29 10.52 18.15 -2.85
CA ILE A 29 11.10 18.58 -1.57
C ILE A 29 11.94 17.47 -0.91
N PRO A 30 11.43 16.23 -0.72
CA PRO A 30 12.23 15.16 -0.12
C PRO A 30 13.43 14.75 -0.96
N VAL A 31 13.27 14.70 -2.29
CA VAL A 31 14.35 14.32 -3.21
C VAL A 31 15.48 15.34 -3.15
N PHE A 32 15.14 16.63 -3.23
CA PHE A 32 16.10 17.72 -3.14
C PHE A 32 16.83 17.71 -1.80
N TYR A 33 16.09 17.52 -0.70
CA TYR A 33 16.69 17.40 0.63
C TYR A 33 17.69 16.24 0.70
N LEU A 34 17.32 15.05 0.25
CA LEU A 34 18.21 13.89 0.26
C LEU A 34 19.49 14.18 -0.53
N ALA A 35 19.36 14.76 -1.72
CA ALA A 35 20.51 15.13 -2.54
C ALA A 35 21.41 16.15 -1.83
N LEU A 36 20.82 17.20 -1.24
CA LEU A 36 21.55 18.24 -0.53
C LEU A 36 22.25 17.68 0.71
N ARG A 37 21.49 17.00 1.60
CA ARG A 37 21.99 16.55 2.89
C ARG A 37 23.00 15.42 2.80
N SER A 38 22.80 14.50 1.86
CA SER A 38 23.73 13.39 1.65
C SER A 38 25.08 13.81 1.09
N THR A 39 25.18 15.02 0.53
CA THR A 39 26.43 15.55 -0.05
C THR A 39 27.07 16.66 0.79
N GLU A 40 26.42 17.15 1.86
CA GLU A 40 26.88 18.29 2.66
C GLU A 40 28.25 18.04 3.31
N ASP A 41 28.49 16.83 3.84
CA ASP A 41 29.75 16.43 4.46
C ASP A 41 30.71 15.71 3.47
N GLY A 42 30.51 15.90 2.17
CA GLY A 42 31.30 15.31 1.10
C GLY A 42 31.12 13.79 0.94
N TRP A 43 32.19 13.09 0.53
CA TRP A 43 32.14 11.65 0.25
C TRP A 43 32.36 10.76 1.49
N SER A 44 32.83 11.32 2.60
CA SER A 44 33.17 10.57 3.82
C SER A 44 31.99 9.75 4.39
N PRO A 45 30.75 10.31 4.54
CA PRO A 45 29.61 9.54 5.04
C PRO A 45 29.20 8.40 4.12
N TRP A 46 29.28 8.62 2.80
CA TRP A 46 29.01 7.57 1.79
C TRP A 46 30.01 6.43 1.89
N SER A 47 31.31 6.75 1.92
CA SER A 47 32.36 5.76 2.05
C SER A 47 32.19 4.93 3.34
N ARG A 48 31.92 5.57 4.48
CA ARG A 48 31.63 4.87 5.74
C ARG A 48 30.44 3.95 5.59
N ALA A 49 29.32 4.44 5.12
CA ALA A 49 28.08 3.65 4.95
C ALA A 49 28.31 2.42 4.06
N PHE A 50 29.01 2.57 2.94
CA PHE A 50 29.29 1.45 2.03
C PHE A 50 30.24 0.41 2.63
N HIS A 51 31.17 0.80 3.50
CA HIS A 51 32.10 -0.13 4.14
C HIS A 51 31.54 -0.78 5.41
N THR A 52 30.52 -0.18 6.06
CA THR A 52 30.00 -0.69 7.34
C THR A 52 28.61 -1.31 7.22
N SER A 53 27.58 -0.53 6.90
CA SER A 53 26.18 -0.92 7.09
C SER A 53 25.47 -1.32 5.79
N VAL A 54 25.74 -0.62 4.68
CA VAL A 54 24.98 -0.76 3.42
C VAL A 54 24.96 -2.18 2.87
N PRO A 55 26.09 -2.93 2.77
CA PRO A 55 26.04 -4.29 2.21
C PRO A 55 25.12 -5.23 2.98
N GLN A 56 25.16 -5.17 4.32
CA GLN A 56 24.33 -6.00 5.19
C GLN A 56 22.87 -5.57 5.11
N LEU A 57 22.58 -4.26 5.08
CA LEU A 57 21.21 -3.75 4.98
C LEU A 57 20.59 -4.09 3.63
N LEU A 58 21.36 -3.99 2.53
CA LEU A 58 20.91 -4.44 1.21
C LEU A 58 20.56 -5.91 1.22
N GLN A 59 21.47 -6.76 1.69
CA GLN A 59 21.25 -8.20 1.75
C GLN A 59 20.01 -8.52 2.59
N ARG A 60 19.89 -7.97 3.80
CA ARG A 60 18.78 -8.25 4.72
C ARG A 60 17.45 -7.75 4.19
N SER A 61 17.41 -6.51 3.68
CA SER A 61 16.17 -5.91 3.17
C SER A 61 15.70 -6.58 1.87
N LEU A 62 16.60 -6.86 0.93
CA LEU A 62 16.25 -7.53 -0.33
C LEU A 62 15.87 -9.00 -0.11
N TRP A 63 16.58 -9.71 0.79
CA TRP A 63 16.23 -11.08 1.13
C TRP A 63 14.86 -11.17 1.81
N LEU A 64 14.58 -10.26 2.76
CA LEU A 64 13.26 -10.17 3.38
C LEU A 64 12.18 -9.90 2.33
N ALA A 65 12.38 -8.92 1.45
CA ALA A 65 11.43 -8.57 0.39
C ALA A 65 11.19 -9.74 -0.58
N ALA A 66 12.24 -10.48 -0.96
CA ALA A 66 12.12 -11.65 -1.83
C ALA A 66 11.32 -12.78 -1.18
N VAL A 67 11.60 -13.10 0.09
CA VAL A 67 10.90 -14.16 0.82
C VAL A 67 9.45 -13.79 1.08
N VAL A 68 9.18 -12.54 1.49
CA VAL A 68 7.81 -12.03 1.67
C VAL A 68 7.03 -12.09 0.36
N ALA A 69 7.63 -11.63 -0.75
CA ALA A 69 6.98 -11.69 -2.07
C ALA A 69 6.66 -13.13 -2.48
N LEU A 70 7.58 -14.08 -2.25
CA LEU A 70 7.35 -15.50 -2.52
C LEU A 70 6.15 -16.04 -1.73
N PHE A 71 6.10 -15.78 -0.43
CA PHE A 71 4.99 -16.23 0.41
C PHE A 71 3.68 -15.51 0.08
N CYS A 72 3.72 -14.21 -0.24
CA CYS A 72 2.55 -13.49 -0.73
C CYS A 72 1.98 -14.13 -2.00
N VAL A 73 2.83 -14.51 -2.96
CA VAL A 73 2.40 -15.21 -4.19
C VAL A 73 1.84 -16.59 -3.85
N ALA A 74 2.50 -17.35 -2.97
CA ALA A 74 2.07 -18.68 -2.56
C ALA A 74 0.68 -18.68 -1.89
N VAL A 75 0.33 -17.63 -1.16
CA VAL A 75 -1.00 -17.46 -0.57
C VAL A 75 -1.99 -16.84 -1.57
N ALA A 76 -1.59 -15.78 -2.26
CA ALA A 76 -2.51 -14.96 -3.05
C ALA A 76 -2.98 -15.64 -4.33
N VAL A 77 -2.10 -16.39 -5.03
CA VAL A 77 -2.46 -17.03 -6.31
C VAL A 77 -3.51 -18.12 -6.13
N PRO A 78 -3.34 -19.10 -5.23
CA PRO A 78 -4.39 -20.07 -4.97
C PRO A 78 -5.67 -19.43 -4.44
N ALA A 79 -5.59 -18.46 -3.52
CA ALA A 79 -6.73 -17.74 -2.99
C ALA A 79 -7.51 -17.00 -4.08
N ALA A 80 -6.82 -16.31 -4.99
CA ALA A 80 -7.43 -15.60 -6.11
C ALA A 80 -8.09 -16.58 -7.10
N TRP A 81 -7.44 -17.69 -7.41
CA TRP A 81 -8.01 -18.71 -8.28
C TRP A 81 -9.26 -19.35 -7.67
N LEU A 82 -9.20 -19.73 -6.38
CA LEU A 82 -10.34 -20.32 -5.67
C LEU A 82 -11.54 -19.37 -5.62
N THR A 83 -11.30 -18.08 -5.35
CA THR A 83 -12.39 -17.09 -5.27
C THR A 83 -12.91 -16.59 -6.61
N THR A 84 -12.24 -16.87 -7.75
CA THR A 84 -12.68 -16.45 -9.09
C THR A 84 -13.12 -17.59 -9.99
N ARG A 85 -12.45 -18.75 -9.92
CA ARG A 85 -12.61 -19.86 -10.86
C ARG A 85 -13.25 -21.11 -10.26
N ALA A 86 -13.20 -21.28 -8.93
CA ALA A 86 -13.71 -22.47 -8.28
C ALA A 86 -15.15 -22.29 -7.77
N ASP A 87 -15.91 -23.40 -7.79
CA ASP A 87 -17.22 -23.47 -7.16
C ASP A 87 -17.06 -23.78 -5.66
N ILE A 88 -16.95 -22.72 -4.86
CA ILE A 88 -16.85 -22.78 -3.40
C ILE A 88 -18.03 -22.04 -2.74
N PRO A 89 -18.54 -22.53 -1.59
CA PRO A 89 -19.61 -21.86 -0.88
C PRO A 89 -19.16 -20.49 -0.38
N ALA A 90 -20.09 -19.52 -0.38
CA ALA A 90 -19.86 -18.16 0.12
C ALA A 90 -18.64 -17.44 -0.51
N ARG A 91 -18.37 -17.67 -1.78
CA ARG A 91 -17.22 -17.14 -2.53
C ARG A 91 -16.99 -15.63 -2.34
N ARG A 92 -18.07 -14.84 -2.29
CA ARG A 92 -18.01 -13.38 -2.04
C ARG A 92 -17.50 -13.06 -0.63
N VAL A 93 -17.94 -13.82 0.36
CA VAL A 93 -17.51 -13.64 1.75
C VAL A 93 -16.01 -13.90 1.86
N TRP A 94 -15.52 -15.00 1.27
CA TRP A 94 -14.08 -15.28 1.23
C TRP A 94 -13.30 -14.17 0.55
N SER A 95 -13.81 -13.64 -0.54
CA SER A 95 -13.18 -12.53 -1.26
C SER A 95 -13.02 -11.28 -0.40
N VAL A 96 -14.05 -10.92 0.36
CA VAL A 96 -14.00 -9.81 1.32
C VAL A 96 -13.03 -10.12 2.45
N LEU A 97 -13.15 -11.28 3.11
CA LEU A 97 -12.30 -11.68 4.23
C LEU A 97 -10.80 -11.71 3.87
N LEU A 98 -10.46 -12.14 2.65
CA LEU A 98 -9.07 -12.13 2.16
C LEU A 98 -8.55 -10.72 1.85
N THR A 99 -9.43 -9.75 1.66
CA THR A 99 -9.06 -8.35 1.38
C THR A 99 -8.98 -7.50 2.65
N VAL A 100 -9.80 -7.80 3.67
CA VAL A 100 -9.87 -7.03 4.93
C VAL A 100 -8.51 -6.87 5.65
N PRO A 101 -7.57 -7.84 5.63
CA PRO A 101 -6.25 -7.65 6.23
C PRO A 101 -5.49 -6.44 5.69
N LEU A 102 -5.83 -5.95 4.49
CA LEU A 102 -5.29 -4.69 3.96
C LEU A 102 -5.59 -3.48 4.86
N ALA A 103 -6.67 -3.54 5.65
CA ALA A 103 -7.01 -2.49 6.61
C ALA A 103 -6.13 -2.52 7.87
N ILE A 104 -5.50 -3.66 8.16
CA ILE A 104 -4.66 -3.85 9.36
C ILE A 104 -3.23 -3.38 9.03
N PRO A 105 -2.71 -2.35 9.73
CA PRO A 105 -1.31 -1.96 9.58
C PRO A 105 -0.34 -3.07 9.99
N SER A 106 0.82 -3.13 9.34
CA SER A 106 1.86 -4.14 9.62
C SER A 106 2.33 -4.14 11.07
N TYR A 107 2.47 -2.96 11.69
CA TYR A 107 2.88 -2.86 13.09
C TYR A 107 1.82 -3.39 14.08
N ILE A 108 0.54 -3.33 13.73
CA ILE A 108 -0.52 -3.96 14.55
C ILE A 108 -0.46 -5.49 14.40
N THR A 109 -0.24 -5.98 13.18
CA THR A 109 -0.01 -7.41 12.96
C THR A 109 1.23 -7.89 13.72
N ALA A 110 2.33 -7.11 13.68
CA ALA A 110 3.55 -7.42 14.44
C ALA A 110 3.29 -7.44 15.95
N LEU A 111 2.59 -6.43 16.48
CA LEU A 111 2.18 -6.40 17.89
C LEU A 111 1.42 -7.68 18.29
N ALA A 112 0.44 -8.07 17.48
CA ALA A 112 -0.35 -9.28 17.74
C ALA A 112 0.50 -10.55 17.66
N VAL A 113 1.41 -10.64 16.70
CA VAL A 113 2.35 -11.77 16.54
C VAL A 113 3.28 -11.86 17.74
N VAL A 114 3.85 -10.75 18.21
CA VAL A 114 4.71 -10.71 19.41
C VAL A 114 3.90 -11.06 20.67
N ALA A 115 2.71 -10.51 20.83
CA ALA A 115 1.86 -10.80 21.99
C ALA A 115 1.36 -12.26 22.02
N PHE A 116 1.21 -12.91 20.86
CA PHE A 116 0.74 -14.29 20.76
C PHE A 116 1.88 -15.31 20.80
N LEU A 117 2.93 -15.12 19.98
CA LEU A 117 4.04 -16.07 19.79
C LEU A 117 5.31 -15.69 20.54
N GLY A 118 5.40 -14.47 21.09
CA GLY A 118 6.61 -14.00 21.77
C GLY A 118 6.91 -14.76 23.05
N PRO A 119 8.08 -14.52 23.65
CA PRO A 119 8.45 -15.09 24.94
C PRO A 119 7.42 -14.70 26.02
N LYS A 120 6.88 -15.71 26.71
CA LYS A 120 5.75 -15.56 27.65
C LYS A 120 4.46 -15.00 26.99
N GLY A 121 4.32 -15.20 25.69
CA GLY A 121 3.11 -14.85 24.94
C GLY A 121 1.93 -15.76 25.23
N MET A 122 0.77 -15.43 24.66
CA MET A 122 -0.48 -16.17 24.91
C MET A 122 -0.36 -17.67 24.59
N LEU A 123 0.25 -18.01 23.45
CA LEU A 123 0.40 -19.42 23.03
C LEU A 123 1.27 -20.21 24.00
N GLN A 124 2.36 -19.62 24.48
CA GLN A 124 3.21 -20.27 25.47
C GLN A 124 2.46 -20.54 26.77
N GLY A 125 1.69 -19.56 27.29
CA GLY A 125 0.87 -19.74 28.49
C GLY A 125 -0.18 -20.85 28.33
N TRP A 126 -0.70 -21.10 27.14
CA TRP A 126 -1.62 -22.20 26.87
C TRP A 126 -0.93 -23.55 26.75
N LEU A 127 0.33 -23.59 26.34
CA LEU A 127 1.11 -24.80 26.14
C LEU A 127 1.96 -25.18 27.37
N GLU A 128 2.16 -24.27 28.31
CA GLU A 128 2.90 -24.49 29.55
C GLU A 128 2.36 -25.72 30.36
N PRO A 129 1.02 -25.89 30.51
CA PRO A 129 0.47 -27.08 31.17
C PRO A 129 0.78 -28.39 30.42
N LEU A 130 1.17 -28.33 29.14
CA LEU A 130 1.54 -29.48 28.31
C LEU A 130 3.06 -29.73 28.30
N GLY A 131 3.83 -29.03 29.14
CA GLY A 131 5.28 -29.19 29.27
C GLY A 131 6.11 -28.40 28.22
N VAL A 132 5.53 -27.40 27.56
CA VAL A 132 6.27 -26.53 26.63
C VAL A 132 6.73 -25.26 27.36
N ASP A 133 7.96 -25.28 27.85
CA ASP A 133 8.53 -24.17 28.65
C ASP A 133 8.94 -22.96 27.78
N ARG A 134 9.25 -23.17 26.52
CA ARG A 134 9.70 -22.10 25.61
C ARG A 134 9.30 -22.37 24.19
N LEU A 135 8.74 -21.32 23.54
CA LEU A 135 8.51 -21.28 22.10
C LEU A 135 9.78 -20.83 21.35
N PRO A 136 9.91 -21.16 20.04
CA PRO A 136 10.93 -20.57 19.19
C PRO A 136 10.85 -19.04 19.19
N GLU A 137 12.01 -18.40 19.05
CA GLU A 137 12.08 -16.94 19.05
C GLU A 137 11.37 -16.35 17.82
N VAL A 138 10.40 -15.48 18.08
CA VAL A 138 9.59 -14.83 17.02
C VAL A 138 10.27 -13.58 16.46
N TYR A 139 11.21 -13.01 17.21
CA TYR A 139 11.96 -11.83 16.77
C TYR A 139 12.91 -12.17 15.60
N GLY A 140 13.22 -11.16 14.78
CA GLY A 140 14.14 -11.30 13.66
C GLY A 140 13.44 -11.65 12.34
N PHE A 141 14.17 -12.32 11.46
CA PHE A 141 13.80 -12.55 10.06
C PHE A 141 12.44 -13.24 9.87
N TRP A 142 12.23 -14.40 10.52
CA TRP A 142 11.03 -15.22 10.29
C TRP A 142 9.76 -14.56 10.81
N GLY A 143 9.82 -13.89 11.97
CA GLY A 143 8.70 -13.11 12.48
C GLY A 143 8.35 -11.92 11.56
N ALA A 144 9.38 -11.20 11.08
CA ALA A 144 9.18 -10.12 10.12
C ALA A 144 8.59 -10.64 8.80
N ALA A 145 9.12 -11.75 8.25
CA ALA A 145 8.63 -12.36 7.03
C ALA A 145 7.18 -12.84 7.16
N PHE A 146 6.83 -13.50 8.25
CA PHE A 146 5.46 -13.94 8.52
C PHE A 146 4.49 -12.77 8.63
N THR A 147 4.84 -11.77 9.46
CA THR A 147 4.00 -10.59 9.69
C THR A 147 3.75 -9.80 8.40
N LEU A 148 4.83 -9.54 7.64
CA LEU A 148 4.74 -8.79 6.38
C LEU A 148 4.03 -9.60 5.29
N THR A 149 4.10 -10.93 5.32
CA THR A 149 3.31 -11.78 4.43
C THR A 149 1.83 -11.66 4.74
N CYS A 150 1.43 -11.75 6.02
CA CYS A 150 0.03 -11.58 6.43
C CYS A 150 -0.55 -10.21 6.06
N ALA A 151 0.25 -9.14 6.16
CA ALA A 151 -0.16 -7.79 5.81
C ALA A 151 -0.06 -7.49 4.29
N GLY A 152 0.84 -8.18 3.58
CA GLY A 152 1.21 -7.89 2.18
C GLY A 152 0.49 -8.75 1.13
N TYR A 153 0.10 -9.99 1.44
CA TYR A 153 -0.52 -10.85 0.42
C TYR A 153 -1.79 -10.26 -0.23
N PRO A 154 -2.60 -9.40 0.43
CA PRO A 154 -3.78 -8.84 -0.21
C PRO A 154 -3.46 -7.96 -1.42
N TYR A 155 -2.27 -7.33 -1.46
CA TYR A 155 -1.83 -6.56 -2.65
C TYR A 155 -1.69 -7.46 -3.87
N VAL A 156 -1.02 -8.61 -3.71
CA VAL A 156 -0.87 -9.62 -4.77
C VAL A 156 -2.23 -10.23 -5.13
N TYR A 157 -3.03 -10.57 -4.11
CA TYR A 157 -4.36 -11.16 -4.27
C TYR A 157 -5.28 -10.31 -5.14
N LEU A 158 -5.39 -9.00 -4.85
CA LEU A 158 -6.29 -8.10 -5.59
C LEU A 158 -5.89 -7.97 -7.06
N VAL A 159 -4.58 -7.86 -7.35
CA VAL A 159 -4.08 -7.74 -8.72
C VAL A 159 -4.29 -9.03 -9.50
N VAL A 160 -3.97 -10.18 -8.92
CA VAL A 160 -4.14 -11.49 -9.55
C VAL A 160 -5.62 -11.82 -9.73
N ARG A 161 -6.46 -11.53 -8.73
CA ARG A 161 -7.91 -11.71 -8.80
C ARG A 161 -8.53 -10.88 -9.91
N ALA A 162 -8.16 -9.60 -10.03
CA ALA A 162 -8.64 -8.73 -11.12
C ALA A 162 -8.22 -9.25 -12.50
N ALA A 163 -6.99 -9.76 -12.62
CA ALA A 163 -6.50 -10.36 -13.86
C ALA A 163 -7.27 -11.65 -14.22
N LEU A 164 -7.53 -12.52 -13.24
CA LEU A 164 -8.33 -13.72 -13.43
C LEU A 164 -9.77 -13.40 -13.82
N ALA A 165 -10.40 -12.42 -13.16
CA ALA A 165 -11.78 -12.01 -13.46
C ALA A 165 -11.93 -11.47 -14.88
N SER A 166 -10.88 -10.83 -15.45
CA SER A 166 -10.87 -10.27 -16.80
C SER A 166 -10.26 -11.20 -17.87
N ALA A 167 -9.77 -12.38 -17.49
CA ALA A 167 -9.12 -13.31 -18.41
C ALA A 167 -10.16 -14.10 -19.22
N ASP A 168 -9.89 -14.27 -20.53
CA ASP A 168 -10.67 -15.13 -21.42
C ASP A 168 -10.50 -16.61 -21.01
N THR A 169 -11.60 -17.32 -20.85
CA THR A 169 -11.63 -18.73 -20.46
C THR A 169 -11.57 -19.69 -21.65
N ALA A 170 -11.66 -19.19 -22.88
CA ALA A 170 -11.74 -20.03 -24.08
C ALA A 170 -10.54 -20.98 -24.23
N GLU A 171 -9.32 -20.50 -23.94
CA GLU A 171 -8.10 -21.35 -24.00
C GLU A 171 -8.12 -22.44 -22.89
N GLU A 172 -8.62 -22.10 -21.69
CA GLU A 172 -8.78 -23.04 -20.57
C GLU A 172 -9.85 -24.09 -20.89
N GLU A 173 -10.98 -23.68 -21.49
CA GLU A 173 -12.07 -24.56 -21.88
C GLU A 173 -11.66 -25.49 -23.02
N ALA A 174 -10.96 -24.98 -24.03
CA ALA A 174 -10.41 -25.81 -25.12
C ALA A 174 -9.43 -26.87 -24.60
N SER A 175 -8.55 -26.48 -23.65
CA SER A 175 -7.63 -27.43 -23.01
C SER A 175 -8.38 -28.56 -22.28
N ARG A 176 -9.44 -28.21 -21.56
CA ARG A 176 -10.27 -29.20 -20.84
C ARG A 176 -11.07 -30.09 -21.80
N SER A 177 -11.56 -29.53 -22.90
CA SER A 177 -12.26 -30.30 -23.93
C SER A 177 -11.38 -31.36 -24.58
N LEU A 178 -10.05 -31.09 -24.61
CA LEU A 178 -9.03 -32.04 -25.06
C LEU A 178 -8.61 -33.05 -23.97
N GLY A 179 -9.27 -33.07 -22.80
CA GLY A 179 -9.02 -34.03 -21.72
C GLY A 179 -7.83 -33.66 -20.82
N VAL A 180 -7.27 -32.44 -20.95
CA VAL A 180 -6.16 -31.99 -20.09
C VAL A 180 -6.69 -31.73 -18.67
N SER A 181 -5.95 -32.22 -17.66
CA SER A 181 -6.34 -32.06 -16.26
C SER A 181 -6.35 -30.58 -15.83
N PRO A 182 -7.19 -30.16 -14.85
CA PRO A 182 -7.27 -28.77 -14.39
C PRO A 182 -5.94 -28.21 -13.89
N LEU A 183 -5.14 -29.01 -13.19
CA LEU A 183 -3.81 -28.60 -12.72
C LEU A 183 -2.86 -28.33 -13.90
N ARG A 184 -2.84 -29.19 -14.90
CA ARG A 184 -1.97 -29.00 -16.08
C ARG A 184 -2.43 -27.78 -16.88
N THR A 185 -3.74 -27.57 -17.03
CA THR A 185 -4.31 -26.35 -17.65
C THR A 185 -3.90 -25.10 -16.88
N PHE A 186 -3.93 -25.14 -15.55
CA PHE A 186 -3.51 -24.01 -14.71
C PHE A 186 -2.03 -23.66 -14.96
N PHE A 187 -1.13 -24.61 -14.88
CA PHE A 187 0.32 -24.33 -15.05
C PHE A 187 0.70 -24.02 -16.49
N ALA A 188 0.03 -24.60 -17.49
CA ALA A 188 0.37 -24.42 -18.90
C ALA A 188 -0.27 -23.19 -19.55
N ILE A 189 -1.45 -22.77 -19.09
CA ILE A 189 -2.25 -21.72 -19.74
C ILE A 189 -2.52 -20.56 -18.76
N THR A 190 -3.16 -20.85 -17.61
CA THR A 190 -3.62 -19.81 -16.69
C THR A 190 -2.44 -19.06 -16.07
N LEU A 191 -1.49 -19.76 -15.48
CA LEU A 191 -0.34 -19.16 -14.79
C LEU A 191 0.56 -18.32 -15.72
N PRO A 192 0.96 -18.78 -16.92
CA PRO A 192 1.69 -17.94 -17.89
C PRO A 192 0.88 -16.69 -18.31
N GLY A 193 -0.44 -16.81 -18.42
CA GLY A 193 -1.32 -15.67 -18.68
C GLY A 193 -1.38 -14.65 -17.56
N LEU A 194 -1.05 -15.04 -16.33
CA LEU A 194 -1.01 -14.19 -15.13
C LEU A 194 0.34 -13.51 -14.90
N VAL A 195 1.40 -13.85 -15.63
CA VAL A 195 2.77 -13.31 -15.42
C VAL A 195 2.79 -11.77 -15.32
N PRO A 196 2.07 -10.99 -16.17
CA PRO A 196 2.06 -9.54 -16.03
C PRO A 196 1.42 -9.05 -14.72
N ALA A 197 0.35 -9.72 -14.28
CA ALA A 197 -0.34 -9.41 -13.04
C ALA A 197 0.50 -9.82 -11.81
N LEU A 198 1.17 -10.97 -11.90
CA LEU A 198 2.10 -11.44 -10.88
C LEU A 198 3.29 -10.49 -10.72
N ALA A 199 3.89 -10.04 -11.82
CA ALA A 199 4.98 -9.07 -11.77
C ALA A 199 4.55 -7.77 -11.06
N ALA A 200 3.35 -7.26 -11.37
CA ALA A 200 2.80 -6.08 -10.69
C ALA A 200 2.52 -6.33 -9.21
N GLY A 201 1.92 -7.48 -8.85
CA GLY A 201 1.64 -7.84 -7.47
C GLY A 201 2.90 -8.05 -6.64
N ILE A 202 3.91 -8.74 -7.21
CA ILE A 202 5.22 -8.95 -6.59
C ILE A 202 5.89 -7.60 -6.32
N LEU A 203 5.89 -6.69 -7.30
CA LEU A 203 6.46 -5.36 -7.10
C LEU A 203 5.80 -4.61 -5.95
N LEU A 204 4.45 -4.60 -5.90
CA LEU A 204 3.73 -3.96 -4.81
C LEU A 204 4.11 -4.56 -3.45
N SER A 205 4.25 -5.88 -3.36
CA SER A 205 4.68 -6.57 -2.14
C SER A 205 6.14 -6.23 -1.77
N VAL A 206 7.04 -6.16 -2.74
CA VAL A 206 8.45 -5.81 -2.53
C VAL A 206 8.58 -4.36 -2.05
N LEU A 207 7.92 -3.41 -2.72
CA LEU A 207 7.93 -2.00 -2.33
C LEU A 207 7.30 -1.79 -0.95
N TYR A 208 6.20 -2.49 -0.66
CA TYR A 208 5.58 -2.49 0.67
C TYR A 208 6.55 -2.95 1.75
N THR A 209 7.25 -4.08 1.51
CA THR A 209 8.22 -4.64 2.47
C THR A 209 9.43 -3.73 2.67
N LEU A 210 9.98 -3.14 1.60
CA LEU A 210 11.12 -2.23 1.68
C LEU A 210 10.78 -0.90 2.36
N SER A 211 9.52 -0.48 2.30
CA SER A 211 9.03 0.74 2.93
C SER A 211 8.53 0.52 4.35
N ASP A 212 8.37 -0.74 4.79
CA ASP A 212 7.87 -1.03 6.12
C ASP A 212 8.88 -0.65 7.19
N PHE A 213 8.39 0.07 8.19
CA PHE A 213 9.15 0.47 9.37
C PHE A 213 8.60 -0.23 10.63
N GLY A 214 7.28 -0.27 10.75
CA GLY A 214 6.63 -0.65 11.99
C GLY A 214 6.82 -2.10 12.38
N ALA A 215 6.59 -3.03 11.46
CA ALA A 215 6.73 -4.46 11.73
C ALA A 215 8.20 -4.85 11.97
N VAL A 216 9.12 -4.37 11.11
CA VAL A 216 10.55 -4.71 11.26
C VAL A 216 11.15 -4.14 12.54
N SER A 217 10.67 -2.98 13.02
CA SER A 217 11.13 -2.37 14.27
C SER A 217 10.63 -3.14 15.49
N LEU A 218 9.34 -3.49 15.56
CA LEU A 218 8.78 -4.29 16.65
C LEU A 218 9.36 -5.70 16.72
N LEU A 219 9.72 -6.27 15.57
CA LEU A 219 10.33 -7.61 15.48
C LEU A 219 11.86 -7.59 15.52
N ASN A 220 12.46 -6.44 15.80
CA ASN A 220 13.90 -6.25 15.95
C ASN A 220 14.74 -6.75 14.75
N TYR A 221 14.20 -6.64 13.53
CA TYR A 221 14.92 -7.03 12.33
C TYR A 221 15.52 -5.81 11.64
N SER A 222 16.85 -5.74 11.50
CA SER A 222 17.55 -4.63 10.87
C SER A 222 17.30 -4.59 9.37
N THR A 223 16.66 -3.50 8.94
CA THR A 223 16.42 -3.11 7.55
C THR A 223 16.79 -1.64 7.39
N PHE A 224 16.84 -1.14 6.16
CA PHE A 224 17.12 0.29 5.92
C PHE A 224 16.20 1.21 6.73
N THR A 225 14.90 0.97 6.73
CA THR A 225 13.93 1.82 7.43
C THR A 225 14.16 1.88 8.93
N ARG A 226 14.43 0.73 9.57
CA ARG A 226 14.70 0.67 10.99
C ARG A 226 16.04 1.36 11.32
N ASP A 227 17.07 1.11 10.56
CA ASP A 227 18.41 1.65 10.83
C ASP A 227 18.48 3.17 10.55
N ILE A 228 17.76 3.68 9.52
CA ILE A 228 17.57 5.12 9.30
C ILE A 228 16.94 5.78 10.55
N PHE A 229 15.93 5.14 11.14
CA PHE A 229 15.27 5.67 12.33
C PHE A 229 16.20 5.67 13.56
N ILE A 230 16.98 4.61 13.75
CA ILE A 230 17.95 4.50 14.83
C ILE A 230 19.06 5.57 14.68
N GLU A 231 19.61 5.74 13.47
CA GLU A 231 20.61 6.77 13.19
C GLU A 231 20.07 8.17 13.50
N TYR A 232 18.81 8.43 13.13
CA TYR A 232 18.19 9.71 13.40
C TYR A 232 17.95 9.98 14.88
N GLN A 233 17.44 8.98 15.63
CA GLN A 233 17.04 9.15 17.03
C GLN A 233 18.17 8.97 18.04
N SER A 234 19.05 7.98 17.81
CA SER A 234 20.02 7.56 18.81
C SER A 234 21.43 8.10 18.57
N SER A 235 21.85 8.11 17.29
CA SER A 235 23.20 8.56 16.94
C SER A 235 23.28 10.06 16.70
N PHE A 236 22.14 10.74 16.55
CA PHE A 236 22.05 12.14 16.12
C PHE A 236 22.80 12.42 14.81
N ASP A 237 23.21 11.36 14.07
CA ASP A 237 23.86 11.47 12.77
C ASP A 237 22.82 11.63 11.66
N ARG A 238 22.42 12.88 11.45
CA ARG A 238 21.43 13.24 10.43
C ARG A 238 21.95 13.02 9.01
N THR A 239 23.27 13.12 8.81
CA THR A 239 23.88 12.89 7.49
C THR A 239 23.91 11.40 7.17
N GLY A 240 24.28 10.54 8.14
CA GLY A 240 24.21 9.09 8.00
C GLY A 240 22.81 8.61 7.66
N ALA A 241 21.77 9.09 8.38
CA ALA A 241 20.38 8.79 8.08
C ALA A 241 19.96 9.25 6.67
N ALA A 242 20.42 10.42 6.20
CA ALA A 242 20.14 10.91 4.85
C ALA A 242 20.81 10.07 3.75
N VAL A 243 22.06 9.63 3.98
CA VAL A 243 22.78 8.73 3.05
C VAL A 243 22.06 7.39 2.94
N LEU A 244 21.69 6.76 4.05
CA LEU A 244 20.92 5.51 4.04
C LEU A 244 19.57 5.69 3.36
N GLY A 245 18.89 6.83 3.61
CA GLY A 245 17.63 7.18 2.96
C GLY A 245 17.78 7.38 1.45
N ALA A 246 18.86 8.02 0.99
CA ALA A 246 19.16 8.19 -0.43
C ALA A 246 19.44 6.85 -1.11
N ILE A 247 20.18 5.95 -0.47
CA ILE A 247 20.45 4.60 -0.98
C ILE A 247 19.14 3.80 -1.08
N LEU A 248 18.31 3.81 -0.04
CA LEU A 248 17.01 3.12 -0.08
C LEU A 248 16.11 3.69 -1.18
N GLY A 249 16.05 5.03 -1.33
CA GLY A 249 15.32 5.69 -2.41
C GLY A 249 15.83 5.28 -3.78
N LEU A 250 17.14 5.15 -3.96
CA LEU A 250 17.75 4.69 -5.22
C LEU A 250 17.40 3.22 -5.50
N VAL A 251 17.48 2.34 -4.51
CA VAL A 251 17.13 0.91 -4.63
C VAL A 251 15.66 0.76 -5.01
N THR A 252 14.76 1.46 -4.33
CA THR A 252 13.32 1.40 -4.63
C THR A 252 13.00 1.98 -6.02
N LEU A 253 13.68 3.05 -6.43
CA LEU A 253 13.56 3.62 -7.78
C LEU A 253 14.05 2.65 -8.86
N LEU A 254 15.18 1.96 -8.65
CA LEU A 254 15.69 0.94 -9.57
C LEU A 254 14.70 -0.23 -9.72
N ILE A 255 14.12 -0.68 -8.61
CA ILE A 255 13.09 -1.74 -8.63
C ILE A 255 11.85 -1.26 -9.39
N LEU A 256 11.36 -0.04 -9.13
CA LEU A 256 10.20 0.53 -9.82
C LEU A 256 10.44 0.70 -11.33
N THR A 257 11.61 1.18 -11.73
CA THR A 257 11.95 1.37 -13.16
C THR A 257 12.15 0.06 -13.91
N SER A 258 12.72 -0.96 -13.27
CA SER A 258 12.85 -2.30 -13.84
C SER A 258 11.48 -2.91 -14.18
N GLU A 259 10.46 -2.68 -13.37
CA GLU A 259 9.10 -3.14 -13.62
C GLU A 259 8.45 -2.46 -14.83
N LEU A 260 8.65 -1.17 -15.02
CA LEU A 260 8.13 -0.47 -16.20
C LEU A 260 8.66 -1.09 -17.51
N GLY A 261 9.92 -1.53 -17.50
CA GLY A 261 10.51 -2.29 -18.60
C GLY A 261 9.84 -3.65 -18.82
N VAL A 262 9.65 -4.42 -17.76
CA VAL A 262 8.99 -5.73 -17.79
C VAL A 262 7.52 -5.61 -18.24
N ARG A 263 6.76 -4.66 -17.69
CA ARG A 263 5.36 -4.41 -18.12
C ARG A 263 5.25 -4.05 -19.59
N SER A 264 6.13 -3.19 -20.11
CA SER A 264 6.11 -2.80 -21.52
C SER A 264 6.41 -3.97 -22.45
N TRP A 265 7.27 -4.89 -22.05
CA TRP A 265 7.60 -6.11 -22.77
C TRP A 265 6.42 -7.11 -22.75
N LEU A 266 5.78 -7.30 -21.59
CA LEU A 266 4.65 -8.23 -21.42
C LEU A 266 3.34 -7.70 -22.02
N ALA A 267 3.12 -6.37 -22.08
CA ALA A 267 1.89 -5.76 -22.59
C ALA A 267 1.71 -5.89 -24.12
N ARG A 268 2.70 -6.39 -24.86
CA ARG A 268 2.62 -6.62 -26.32
C ARG A 268 1.70 -7.77 -26.73
N GLY A 269 1.04 -8.44 -25.77
CA GLY A 269 0.19 -9.59 -26.02
C GLY A 269 -1.31 -9.34 -25.75
N ARG A 270 -2.11 -9.48 -26.79
CA ARG A 270 -3.54 -9.81 -26.88
C ARG A 270 -4.57 -8.89 -26.18
N LYS A 271 -5.43 -8.32 -27.02
CA LYS A 271 -6.79 -7.89 -26.62
C LYS A 271 -7.57 -9.15 -26.19
N ARG A 272 -7.94 -9.22 -24.91
CA ARG A 272 -8.72 -10.33 -24.37
C ARG A 272 -10.21 -10.02 -24.50
N ARG A 273 -10.99 -11.00 -24.97
CA ARG A 273 -12.46 -10.97 -24.99
C ARG A 273 -12.94 -11.45 -23.64
N GLN A 274 -13.86 -10.72 -23.00
CA GLN A 274 -14.54 -11.20 -21.79
C GLN A 274 -15.52 -12.31 -22.19
N ALA A 275 -15.35 -13.50 -21.65
CA ALA A 275 -16.31 -14.60 -21.75
C ALA A 275 -16.89 -14.90 -20.37
N ALA A 276 -18.09 -15.43 -20.32
CA ALA A 276 -18.73 -15.85 -19.07
C ALA A 276 -17.88 -16.92 -18.38
N VAL A 277 -17.53 -16.70 -17.12
CA VAL A 277 -16.67 -17.60 -16.35
C VAL A 277 -17.44 -18.86 -15.94
N ARG A 278 -17.07 -20.01 -16.47
CA ARG A 278 -17.58 -21.31 -16.01
C ARG A 278 -16.79 -21.80 -14.80
N LEU A 279 -17.46 -21.96 -13.66
CA LEU A 279 -16.83 -22.40 -12.43
C LEU A 279 -16.39 -23.86 -12.49
N VAL A 280 -15.25 -24.15 -11.86
CA VAL A 280 -14.66 -25.48 -11.77
C VAL A 280 -15.18 -26.18 -10.51
N PRO A 281 -15.93 -27.30 -10.63
CA PRO A 281 -16.35 -28.05 -9.47
C PRO A 281 -15.13 -28.73 -8.82
N LEU A 282 -14.93 -28.49 -7.53
CA LEU A 282 -13.80 -29.04 -6.78
C LEU A 282 -14.06 -30.44 -6.18
N GLY A 283 -15.33 -30.83 -6.04
CA GLY A 283 -15.68 -32.10 -5.40
C GLY A 283 -15.04 -32.23 -4.00
N ARG A 284 -14.37 -33.35 -3.73
CA ARG A 284 -13.67 -33.61 -2.45
C ARG A 284 -12.54 -32.62 -2.14
N TRP A 285 -11.95 -31.99 -3.14
CA TRP A 285 -10.89 -30.98 -2.95
C TRP A 285 -11.43 -29.67 -2.38
N GLY A 286 -12.76 -29.47 -2.41
CA GLY A 286 -13.42 -28.30 -1.81
C GLY A 286 -13.12 -28.14 -0.32
N VAL A 287 -13.00 -29.25 0.43
CA VAL A 287 -12.66 -29.22 1.88
C VAL A 287 -11.25 -28.66 2.08
N LEU A 288 -10.27 -29.11 1.29
CA LEU A 288 -8.89 -28.61 1.39
C LEU A 288 -8.80 -27.14 0.95
N ALA A 289 -9.56 -26.74 -0.08
CA ALA A 289 -9.66 -25.36 -0.51
C ALA A 289 -10.22 -24.46 0.60
N LEU A 290 -11.30 -24.86 1.26
CA LEU A 290 -11.87 -24.13 2.38
C LEU A 290 -10.93 -24.09 3.59
N ALA A 291 -10.25 -25.20 3.90
CA ALA A 291 -9.24 -25.23 4.96
C ALA A 291 -8.10 -24.25 4.68
N PHE A 292 -7.59 -24.21 3.45
CA PHE A 292 -6.56 -23.24 3.04
C PHE A 292 -7.02 -21.80 3.20
N LEU A 293 -8.22 -21.45 2.71
CA LEU A 293 -8.78 -20.10 2.83
C LEU A 293 -9.01 -19.74 4.31
N SER A 294 -9.50 -20.70 5.12
CA SER A 294 -9.70 -20.53 6.56
C SER A 294 -8.38 -20.25 7.28
N ILE A 295 -7.32 -21.00 6.97
CA ILE A 295 -5.99 -20.78 7.54
C ILE A 295 -5.47 -19.40 7.16
N ALA A 296 -5.54 -19.02 5.89
CA ALA A 296 -5.08 -17.72 5.44
C ALA A 296 -5.80 -16.55 6.14
N VAL A 297 -7.13 -16.63 6.23
CA VAL A 297 -7.94 -15.64 6.94
C VAL A 297 -7.68 -15.66 8.44
N SER A 298 -7.54 -16.85 9.04
CA SER A 298 -7.26 -16.98 10.48
C SER A 298 -5.94 -16.34 10.86
N LEU A 299 -4.88 -16.57 10.09
CA LEU A 299 -3.56 -16.00 10.38
C LEU A 299 -3.49 -14.49 10.13
N ALA A 300 -4.12 -14.01 9.07
CA ALA A 300 -3.98 -12.60 8.66
C ALA A 300 -5.05 -11.66 9.25
N LEU A 301 -6.21 -12.19 9.67
CA LEU A 301 -7.31 -11.39 10.19
C LEU A 301 -7.72 -11.80 11.60
N VAL A 302 -8.04 -13.11 11.81
CA VAL A 302 -8.62 -13.56 13.09
C VAL A 302 -7.58 -13.48 14.20
N LEU A 303 -6.33 -13.86 13.92
CA LEU A 303 -5.24 -13.81 14.92
C LEU A 303 -4.98 -12.38 15.41
N PRO A 304 -4.68 -11.37 14.54
CA PRO A 304 -4.44 -10.02 15.05
C PRO A 304 -5.63 -9.45 15.80
N VAL A 305 -6.84 -9.58 15.26
CA VAL A 305 -8.05 -9.05 15.89
C VAL A 305 -8.37 -9.79 17.19
N GLY A 306 -8.26 -11.12 17.20
CA GLY A 306 -8.51 -11.94 18.38
C GLY A 306 -7.54 -11.66 19.53
N VAL A 307 -6.25 -11.47 19.22
CA VAL A 307 -5.23 -11.08 20.21
C VAL A 307 -5.55 -9.71 20.82
N LEU A 308 -5.92 -8.73 19.98
CA LEU A 308 -6.29 -7.41 20.48
C LEU A 308 -7.54 -7.45 21.36
N ILE A 309 -8.57 -8.23 20.98
CA ILE A 309 -9.78 -8.41 21.78
C ILE A 309 -9.44 -9.08 23.13
N TYR A 310 -8.59 -10.10 23.12
CA TYR A 310 -8.13 -10.77 24.34
C TYR A 310 -7.44 -9.78 25.30
N TRP A 311 -6.50 -8.99 24.81
CA TRP A 311 -5.79 -8.00 25.62
C TRP A 311 -6.71 -6.87 26.11
N LEU A 312 -7.68 -6.45 25.30
CA LEU A 312 -8.68 -5.48 25.71
C LEU A 312 -9.53 -6.02 26.88
N ILE A 313 -10.03 -7.25 26.76
CA ILE A 313 -10.85 -7.86 27.83
C ILE A 313 -10.03 -8.03 29.12
N ASN A 314 -8.80 -8.51 29.02
CA ASN A 314 -7.92 -8.67 30.20
C ASN A 314 -7.54 -7.31 30.80
N GLY A 315 -7.28 -6.30 29.98
CA GLY A 315 -7.05 -4.93 30.46
C GLY A 315 -8.24 -4.35 31.21
N LEU A 316 -9.46 -4.54 30.71
CA LEU A 316 -10.68 -4.10 31.38
C LEU A 316 -10.88 -4.83 32.74
N ARG A 317 -10.59 -6.13 32.80
CA ARG A 317 -10.67 -6.90 34.05
C ARG A 317 -9.60 -6.48 35.08
N ALA A 318 -8.42 -6.10 34.61
CA ALA A 318 -7.31 -5.65 35.46
C ALA A 318 -7.35 -4.15 35.78
N ASN A 319 -8.39 -3.42 35.39
CA ASN A 319 -8.47 -1.95 35.50
C ASN A 319 -7.21 -1.24 34.95
N ALA A 320 -6.72 -1.72 33.80
CA ALA A 320 -5.57 -1.13 33.14
C ALA A 320 -5.85 0.33 32.73
N ASP A 321 -4.80 1.14 32.68
CA ASP A 321 -4.89 2.52 32.19
C ASP A 321 -5.06 2.51 30.66
N PHE A 322 -6.22 2.99 30.21
CA PHE A 322 -6.52 3.16 28.80
C PHE A 322 -6.31 4.62 28.38
N PRO A 323 -5.62 4.86 27.26
CA PRO A 323 -5.44 6.21 26.75
C PRO A 323 -6.77 6.85 26.36
N ALA A 324 -6.85 8.17 26.43
CA ALA A 324 -8.00 8.91 25.94
C ALA A 324 -8.19 8.68 24.43
N LEU A 325 -9.15 7.84 24.07
CA LEU A 325 -9.37 7.40 22.67
C LEU A 325 -9.99 8.49 21.80
N ALA A 326 -10.95 9.25 22.33
CA ALA A 326 -11.74 10.20 21.55
C ALA A 326 -10.91 11.29 20.86
N PRO A 327 -9.91 11.94 21.50
CA PRO A 327 -9.03 12.88 20.82
C PRO A 327 -8.22 12.23 19.71
N ALA A 328 -7.67 11.01 19.95
CA ALA A 328 -6.86 10.31 18.97
C ALA A 328 -7.65 9.86 17.74
N VAL A 329 -8.87 9.37 17.93
CA VAL A 329 -9.81 9.05 16.84
C VAL A 329 -10.11 10.31 16.02
N ARG A 330 -10.51 11.40 16.70
CA ARG A 330 -10.83 12.66 16.05
C ARG A 330 -9.65 13.17 15.22
N HIS A 331 -8.47 13.30 15.82
CA HIS A 331 -7.28 13.78 15.13
C HIS A 331 -6.90 12.90 13.93
N SER A 332 -6.95 11.58 14.08
CA SER A 332 -6.63 10.66 12.98
C SER A 332 -7.62 10.78 11.83
N VAL A 333 -8.93 10.86 12.14
CA VAL A 333 -9.97 10.99 11.12
C VAL A 333 -9.92 12.36 10.45
N GLU A 334 -9.75 13.45 11.20
CA GLU A 334 -9.60 14.80 10.66
C GLU A 334 -8.41 14.90 9.72
N MET A 335 -7.23 14.37 10.12
CA MET A 335 -6.04 14.35 9.29
C MET A 335 -6.21 13.49 8.04
N ALA A 336 -6.84 12.34 8.16
CA ALA A 336 -7.09 11.47 7.03
C ALA A 336 -8.10 12.08 6.03
N LEU A 337 -9.16 12.72 6.52
CA LEU A 337 -10.14 13.42 5.67
C LEU A 337 -9.51 14.63 4.97
N ALA A 338 -8.83 15.50 5.73
CA ALA A 338 -8.18 16.69 5.17
C ALA A 338 -7.06 16.31 4.20
N GLY A 339 -6.19 15.37 4.59
CA GLY A 339 -5.11 14.89 3.74
C GLY A 339 -5.61 14.23 2.46
N ALA A 340 -6.65 13.39 2.54
CA ALA A 340 -7.24 12.78 1.36
C ALA A 340 -7.88 13.82 0.44
N ALA A 341 -8.62 14.79 0.97
CA ALA A 341 -9.23 15.85 0.19
C ALA A 341 -8.19 16.70 -0.56
N ILE A 342 -7.15 17.16 0.13
CA ILE A 342 -6.08 17.97 -0.46
C ILE A 342 -5.30 17.15 -1.50
N THR A 343 -4.95 15.91 -1.17
CA THR A 343 -4.19 15.02 -2.08
C THR A 343 -4.96 14.77 -3.37
N VAL A 344 -6.25 14.43 -3.28
CA VAL A 344 -7.09 14.19 -4.46
C VAL A 344 -7.29 15.47 -5.27
N ALA A 345 -7.49 16.62 -4.60
CA ALA A 345 -7.62 17.93 -5.26
C ALA A 345 -6.36 18.30 -6.05
N LEU A 346 -5.17 18.02 -5.54
CA LEU A 346 -3.89 18.26 -6.22
C LEU A 346 -3.57 17.23 -7.30
N ALA A 347 -3.94 15.95 -7.09
CA ALA A 347 -3.71 14.89 -8.07
C ALA A 347 -4.66 14.98 -9.28
N PHE A 348 -5.88 15.49 -9.12
CA PHE A 348 -6.89 15.54 -10.18
C PHE A 348 -6.47 16.35 -11.40
N PRO A 349 -5.93 17.60 -11.28
CA PRO A 349 -5.39 18.34 -12.42
C PRO A 349 -4.26 17.61 -13.15
N VAL A 350 -3.33 16.95 -12.42
CA VAL A 350 -2.25 16.15 -13.02
C VAL A 350 -2.83 14.98 -13.83
N ALA A 351 -3.83 14.28 -13.25
CA ALA A 351 -4.52 13.19 -13.92
C ALA A 351 -5.23 13.64 -15.21
N ILE A 352 -5.88 14.81 -15.20
CA ILE A 352 -6.52 15.39 -16.39
C ILE A 352 -5.47 15.77 -17.44
N LEU A 353 -4.39 16.45 -17.03
CA LEU A 353 -3.31 16.84 -17.94
C LEU A 353 -2.74 15.63 -18.67
N SER A 354 -2.45 14.54 -17.94
CA SER A 354 -1.87 13.34 -18.52
C SER A 354 -2.86 12.54 -19.38
N ALA A 355 -4.14 12.44 -18.97
CA ALA A 355 -5.15 11.63 -19.64
C ALA A 355 -5.78 12.32 -20.87
N ARG A 356 -5.91 13.67 -20.87
CA ARG A 356 -6.66 14.41 -21.87
C ARG A 356 -5.80 15.24 -22.83
N TYR A 357 -4.76 15.89 -22.29
CA TYR A 357 -3.96 16.81 -23.08
C TYR A 357 -2.67 16.18 -23.60
N GLY A 358 -2.09 15.22 -22.89
CA GLY A 358 -0.87 14.52 -23.31
C GLY A 358 0.33 15.47 -23.46
N GLY A 359 1.27 15.11 -24.35
CA GLY A 359 2.48 15.90 -24.58
C GLY A 359 3.61 15.58 -23.59
N LEU A 360 4.80 16.13 -23.84
CA LEU A 360 6.01 15.85 -23.05
C LEU A 360 5.87 16.38 -21.62
N LEU A 361 5.39 17.62 -21.47
CA LEU A 361 5.25 18.26 -20.16
C LEU A 361 4.22 17.57 -19.26
N ALA A 362 3.08 17.16 -19.82
CA ALA A 362 2.06 16.45 -19.04
C ALA A 362 2.56 15.08 -18.58
N ARG A 363 3.30 14.36 -19.44
CA ARG A 363 3.95 13.10 -19.07
C ARG A 363 5.05 13.31 -18.03
N ALA A 364 5.86 14.36 -18.19
CA ALA A 364 6.90 14.70 -17.22
C ALA A 364 6.30 15.03 -15.84
N ALA A 365 5.22 15.80 -15.79
CA ALA A 365 4.50 16.11 -14.55
C ALA A 365 3.93 14.85 -13.89
N GLU A 366 3.36 13.94 -14.67
CA GLU A 366 2.89 12.65 -14.19
C GLU A 366 4.04 11.81 -13.63
N GLN A 367 5.13 11.65 -14.38
CA GLN A 367 6.31 10.88 -13.95
C GLN A 367 6.94 11.47 -12.69
N ALA A 368 7.05 12.79 -12.62
CA ALA A 368 7.57 13.51 -11.46
C ALA A 368 6.71 13.28 -10.21
N ALA A 369 5.38 13.27 -10.35
CA ALA A 369 4.48 12.96 -9.26
C ALA A 369 4.63 11.51 -8.73
N TYR A 370 5.13 10.58 -9.56
CA TYR A 370 5.41 9.20 -9.13
C TYR A 370 6.76 9.02 -8.44
N VAL A 371 7.67 9.98 -8.50
CA VAL A 371 9.02 9.85 -7.89
C VAL A 371 8.94 9.58 -6.39
N THR A 372 8.02 10.24 -5.68
CA THR A 372 7.86 10.03 -4.23
C THR A 372 7.30 8.66 -3.87
N HIS A 373 6.70 7.93 -4.80
CA HIS A 373 6.27 6.56 -4.56
C HIS A 373 7.46 5.59 -4.30
N ALA A 374 8.64 5.97 -4.75
CA ALA A 374 9.88 5.25 -4.47
C ALA A 374 10.50 5.60 -3.09
N LEU A 375 10.00 6.65 -2.41
CA LEU A 375 10.54 7.07 -1.12
C LEU A 375 9.68 6.51 0.03
N PRO A 376 10.27 5.78 0.99
CA PRO A 376 9.58 5.39 2.20
C PRO A 376 9.09 6.60 3.02
N GLY A 377 7.96 6.44 3.73
CA GLY A 377 7.37 7.50 4.54
C GLY A 377 8.32 8.10 5.57
N LEU A 378 9.19 7.27 6.14
CA LEU A 378 10.24 7.69 7.06
C LEU A 378 11.20 8.69 6.43
N VAL A 379 11.65 8.44 5.21
CA VAL A 379 12.60 9.29 4.49
C VAL A 379 11.97 10.63 4.15
N VAL A 380 10.71 10.62 3.72
CA VAL A 380 9.94 11.86 3.46
C VAL A 380 9.77 12.67 4.74
N ALA A 381 9.49 12.01 5.86
CA ALA A 381 9.33 12.69 7.15
C ALA A 381 10.62 13.38 7.60
N LEU A 382 11.76 12.68 7.51
CA LEU A 382 13.07 13.25 7.85
C LEU A 382 13.43 14.45 6.96
N ALA A 383 13.14 14.35 5.66
CA ALA A 383 13.34 15.46 4.74
C ALA A 383 12.51 16.69 5.12
N LEU A 384 11.26 16.49 5.54
CA LEU A 384 10.37 17.57 5.96
C LEU A 384 10.74 18.16 7.33
N VAL A 385 11.26 17.37 8.26
CA VAL A 385 11.82 17.90 9.51
C VAL A 385 12.92 18.90 9.21
N PHE A 386 13.87 18.52 8.35
CA PHE A 386 14.97 19.42 8.00
C PHE A 386 14.48 20.64 7.22
N PHE A 387 13.60 20.45 6.24
CA PHE A 387 12.98 21.55 5.50
C PHE A 387 12.26 22.52 6.44
N GLY A 388 11.51 22.00 7.41
CA GLY A 388 10.82 22.79 8.41
C GLY A 388 11.76 23.61 9.27
N ILE A 389 12.81 22.99 9.82
CA ILE A 389 13.76 23.66 10.70
C ILE A 389 14.54 24.77 9.95
N ARG A 390 14.90 24.55 8.67
CA ARG A 390 15.80 25.46 7.95
C ARG A 390 15.08 26.50 7.10
N TYR A 391 13.95 26.14 6.49
CA TYR A 391 13.29 26.99 5.49
C TYR A 391 11.85 27.36 5.82
N ALA A 392 11.20 26.59 6.70
CA ALA A 392 9.77 26.76 7.01
C ALA A 392 9.51 26.61 8.51
N THR A 393 10.24 27.38 9.33
CA THR A 393 10.16 27.29 10.80
C THR A 393 8.77 27.50 11.37
N GLY A 394 7.94 28.35 10.71
CA GLY A 394 6.54 28.55 11.11
C GLY A 394 5.61 27.36 10.83
N LEU A 395 6.03 26.40 9.99
CA LEU A 395 5.30 25.17 9.72
C LEU A 395 5.82 24.00 10.57
N TYR A 396 7.05 24.08 11.06
CA TYR A 396 7.65 23.00 11.84
C TYR A 396 6.88 22.75 13.14
N GLN A 397 6.67 21.49 13.47
CA GLN A 397 5.85 21.03 14.59
C GLN A 397 4.40 21.53 14.58
N THR A 398 3.82 21.69 13.39
CA THR A 398 2.40 21.98 13.20
C THR A 398 1.69 20.87 12.44
N VAL A 399 0.38 20.81 12.55
CA VAL A 399 -0.46 19.87 11.78
C VAL A 399 -0.33 20.06 10.26
N TRP A 400 0.04 21.26 9.82
CA TRP A 400 0.24 21.58 8.39
C TRP A 400 1.47 20.87 7.81
N MET A 401 2.54 20.71 8.61
CA MET A 401 3.71 19.94 8.18
C MET A 401 3.38 18.46 8.04
N LEU A 402 2.58 17.91 8.93
CA LEU A 402 2.09 16.52 8.84
C LEU A 402 1.17 16.33 7.63
N LEU A 403 0.25 17.26 7.37
CA LEU A 403 -0.60 17.25 6.18
C LEU A 403 0.23 17.32 4.89
N LEU A 404 1.27 18.16 4.87
CA LEU A 404 2.19 18.25 3.75
C LEU A 404 2.87 16.91 3.47
N ALA A 405 3.31 16.20 4.51
CA ALA A 405 3.87 14.86 4.38
C ALA A 405 2.90 13.88 3.74
N TYR A 406 1.65 13.86 4.21
CA TYR A 406 0.62 12.98 3.65
C TYR A 406 0.33 13.28 2.18
N VAL A 407 0.25 14.56 1.81
CA VAL A 407 0.07 14.96 0.41
C VAL A 407 1.22 14.45 -0.45
N ILE A 408 2.47 14.69 -0.04
CA ILE A 408 3.66 14.24 -0.77
C ILE A 408 3.68 12.72 -0.93
N LEU A 409 3.39 11.98 0.13
CA LEU A 409 3.40 10.51 0.13
C LEU A 409 2.30 9.90 -0.76
N PHE A 410 1.11 10.52 -0.78
CA PHE A 410 -0.06 9.85 -1.33
C PHE A 410 -0.62 10.44 -2.62
N VAL A 411 -0.01 11.53 -3.16
CA VAL A 411 -0.31 12.02 -4.52
C VAL A 411 -0.18 10.93 -5.58
N PRO A 412 0.85 10.04 -5.58
CA PRO A 412 0.95 8.95 -6.54
C PRO A 412 -0.25 7.97 -6.48
N ASN A 413 -0.73 7.67 -5.27
CA ASN A 413 -1.85 6.75 -5.07
C ASN A 413 -3.16 7.33 -5.63
N ALA A 414 -3.43 8.61 -5.33
CA ALA A 414 -4.59 9.32 -5.88
C ALA A 414 -4.50 9.41 -7.41
N LEU A 415 -3.32 9.75 -7.94
CA LEU A 415 -3.09 9.88 -9.37
C LEU A 415 -3.35 8.57 -10.12
N SER A 416 -2.88 7.43 -9.58
CA SER A 416 -3.10 6.10 -10.16
C SER A 416 -4.59 5.77 -10.28
N ALA A 417 -5.36 5.98 -9.19
CA ALA A 417 -6.79 5.71 -9.15
C ALA A 417 -7.59 6.60 -10.10
N LEU A 418 -7.27 7.91 -10.13
CA LEU A 418 -7.92 8.89 -10.99
C LEU A 418 -7.64 8.64 -12.47
N ARG A 419 -6.38 8.37 -12.82
CA ARG A 419 -5.98 8.10 -14.20
C ARG A 419 -6.69 6.87 -14.76
N GLY A 420 -6.78 5.79 -13.97
CA GLY A 420 -7.50 4.59 -14.37
C GLY A 420 -8.97 4.84 -14.73
N THR A 421 -9.61 5.80 -14.07
CA THR A 421 -10.99 6.21 -14.38
C THR A 421 -11.06 7.14 -15.59
N LEU A 422 -10.20 8.17 -15.66
CA LEU A 422 -10.22 9.16 -16.74
C LEU A 422 -9.91 8.54 -18.11
N VAL A 423 -8.95 7.60 -18.18
CA VAL A 423 -8.58 6.93 -19.45
C VAL A 423 -9.73 6.10 -20.02
N ARG A 424 -10.59 5.56 -19.17
CA ARG A 424 -11.77 4.78 -19.61
C ARG A 424 -12.94 5.64 -20.10
N GLN A 425 -12.97 6.93 -19.74
CA GLN A 425 -14.03 7.85 -20.18
C GLN A 425 -13.80 8.31 -21.62
N PRO A 426 -14.82 8.30 -22.48
CA PRO A 426 -14.71 8.79 -23.86
C PRO A 426 -14.40 10.28 -23.93
N ALA A 427 -13.34 10.66 -24.63
CA ALA A 427 -12.93 12.08 -24.76
C ALA A 427 -13.87 12.89 -25.66
N ASN A 428 -14.68 12.25 -26.50
CA ASN A 428 -15.67 12.90 -27.38
C ASN A 428 -16.78 13.64 -26.61
N LEU A 429 -17.03 13.29 -25.36
CA LEU A 429 -18.00 14.02 -24.52
C LEU A 429 -17.55 15.46 -24.21
N GLU A 430 -16.24 15.67 -24.03
CA GLU A 430 -15.66 17.01 -23.88
C GLU A 430 -15.71 17.78 -25.21
N ASP A 431 -15.54 17.08 -26.36
CA ASP A 431 -15.68 17.66 -27.70
C ASP A 431 -17.11 18.13 -27.95
N ALA A 432 -18.10 17.34 -27.57
CA ALA A 432 -19.52 17.71 -27.65
C ALA A 432 -19.83 18.94 -26.77
N ALA A 433 -19.30 19.01 -25.56
CA ALA A 433 -19.47 20.19 -24.71
C ALA A 433 -18.84 21.45 -25.34
N ALA A 434 -17.66 21.32 -25.97
CA ALA A 434 -17.00 22.40 -26.67
C ALA A 434 -17.81 22.86 -27.89
N SER A 435 -18.43 21.96 -28.64
CA SER A 435 -19.33 22.25 -29.77
C SER A 435 -20.58 23.03 -29.33
N LEU A 436 -21.00 22.86 -28.07
CA LEU A 436 -22.07 23.62 -27.41
C LEU A 436 -21.60 24.93 -26.79
N GLY A 437 -20.38 25.42 -27.13
CA GLY A 437 -19.83 26.68 -26.68
C GLY A 437 -19.23 26.67 -25.27
N LYS A 438 -19.08 25.52 -24.62
CA LYS A 438 -18.45 25.44 -23.29
C LYS A 438 -16.93 25.54 -23.41
N GLY A 439 -16.33 26.46 -22.66
CA GLY A 439 -14.87 26.55 -22.53
C GLY A 439 -14.28 25.30 -21.84
N PRO A 440 -12.95 25.07 -21.96
CA PRO A 440 -12.31 23.85 -21.47
C PRO A 440 -12.52 23.58 -19.98
N LEU A 441 -12.44 24.60 -19.12
CA LEU A 441 -12.68 24.44 -17.68
C LEU A 441 -14.13 24.10 -17.35
N MET A 442 -15.08 24.72 -18.09
CA MET A 442 -16.51 24.42 -17.93
C MET A 442 -16.83 23.01 -18.40
N ALA A 443 -16.21 22.52 -19.49
CA ALA A 443 -16.34 21.14 -19.94
C ALA A 443 -15.82 20.15 -18.88
N ILE A 444 -14.67 20.44 -18.27
CA ILE A 444 -14.13 19.63 -17.16
C ILE A 444 -15.09 19.63 -15.99
N ALA A 445 -15.59 20.78 -15.56
CA ALA A 445 -16.47 20.90 -14.38
C ALA A 445 -17.85 20.26 -14.62
N THR A 446 -18.42 20.35 -15.83
CA THR A 446 -19.79 19.90 -16.12
C THR A 446 -19.88 18.51 -16.74
N VAL A 447 -18.78 17.98 -17.30
CA VAL A 447 -18.74 16.65 -17.94
C VAL A 447 -17.72 15.74 -17.28
N THR A 448 -16.43 16.09 -17.30
CA THR A 448 -15.36 15.19 -16.85
C THR A 448 -15.43 14.91 -15.35
N ALA A 449 -15.59 15.95 -14.52
CA ALA A 449 -15.62 15.79 -13.06
C ALA A 449 -16.85 15.02 -12.57
N PRO A 450 -18.08 15.26 -13.06
CA PRO A 450 -19.24 14.43 -12.71
C PRO A 450 -19.10 12.97 -13.12
N LEU A 451 -18.58 12.70 -14.31
CA LEU A 451 -18.32 11.34 -14.78
C LEU A 451 -17.17 10.66 -14.00
N ALA A 452 -16.22 11.44 -13.48
CA ALA A 452 -15.12 10.94 -12.66
C ALA A 452 -15.50 10.71 -11.18
N ARG A 453 -16.72 11.07 -10.73
CA ARG A 453 -17.14 10.91 -9.31
C ARG A 453 -16.81 9.54 -8.71
N PRO A 454 -17.08 8.40 -9.37
CA PRO A 454 -16.71 7.09 -8.81
C PRO A 454 -15.20 6.94 -8.62
N GLY A 455 -14.39 7.45 -9.56
CA GLY A 455 -12.94 7.44 -9.45
C GLY A 455 -12.41 8.40 -8.39
N LEU A 456 -13.01 9.58 -8.25
CA LEU A 456 -12.69 10.53 -7.18
C LEU A 456 -12.99 9.93 -5.80
N ALA A 457 -14.14 9.28 -5.64
CA ALA A 457 -14.50 8.60 -4.40
C ALA A 457 -13.55 7.44 -4.09
N ALA A 458 -13.16 6.64 -5.09
CA ALA A 458 -12.20 5.55 -4.92
C ALA A 458 -10.80 6.07 -4.56
N ALA A 459 -10.33 7.14 -5.22
CA ALA A 459 -9.06 7.79 -4.89
C ALA A 459 -9.07 8.35 -3.48
N PHE A 460 -10.16 9.03 -3.08
CA PHE A 460 -10.34 9.56 -1.73
C PHE A 460 -10.31 8.45 -0.68
N ALA A 461 -11.08 7.37 -0.89
CA ALA A 461 -11.14 6.25 0.03
C ALA A 461 -9.77 5.54 0.17
N LEU A 462 -9.03 5.38 -0.95
CA LEU A 462 -7.70 4.79 -0.94
C LEU A 462 -6.70 5.67 -0.16
N VAL A 463 -6.68 6.98 -0.41
CA VAL A 463 -5.78 7.91 0.29
C VAL A 463 -6.17 8.03 1.77
N PHE A 464 -7.45 8.14 2.09
CA PHE A 464 -7.94 8.11 3.46
C PHE A 464 -7.43 6.88 4.22
N LEU A 465 -7.60 5.68 3.63
CA LEU A 465 -7.13 4.42 4.21
C LEU A 465 -5.62 4.43 4.45
N THR A 466 -4.85 4.92 3.48
CA THR A 466 -3.38 4.93 3.60
C THR A 466 -2.90 5.92 4.65
N ILE A 467 -3.52 7.09 4.77
CA ILE A 467 -3.21 8.07 5.83
C ILE A 467 -3.57 7.51 7.21
N MET A 468 -4.75 6.88 7.36
CA MET A 468 -5.17 6.32 8.64
C MET A 468 -4.17 5.33 9.25
N LYS A 469 -3.42 4.63 8.43
CA LYS A 469 -2.43 3.63 8.86
C LYS A 469 -0.97 4.08 8.72
N GLU A 470 -0.75 5.34 8.31
CA GLU A 470 0.61 5.88 8.18
C GLU A 470 1.22 6.13 9.56
N LEU A 471 2.33 5.43 9.83
CA LEU A 471 3.01 5.50 11.11
C LEU A 471 4.30 6.35 11.07
N PRO A 472 5.28 6.10 10.18
CA PRO A 472 6.59 6.79 10.20
C PRO A 472 6.49 8.30 10.14
N ALA A 473 5.76 8.85 9.16
CA ALA A 473 5.60 10.29 9.04
C ALA A 473 4.81 10.88 10.21
N THR A 474 3.81 10.15 10.69
CA THR A 474 3.02 10.54 11.86
C THR A 474 3.88 10.65 13.12
N LEU A 475 4.75 9.66 13.38
CA LEU A 475 5.63 9.65 14.56
C LEU A 475 6.62 10.82 14.59
N ILE A 476 7.16 11.18 13.42
CA ILE A 476 8.23 12.16 13.33
C ILE A 476 7.70 13.60 13.24
N LEU A 477 6.56 13.79 12.56
CA LEU A 477 6.04 15.12 12.23
C LEU A 477 4.84 15.56 13.06
N SER A 478 4.24 14.68 13.89
CA SER A 478 3.13 15.09 14.76
C SER A 478 3.58 16.20 15.73
N PRO A 479 2.78 17.26 15.87
CA PRO A 479 3.05 18.29 16.86
C PRO A 479 3.07 17.72 18.28
N PRO A 480 3.84 18.32 19.20
CA PRO A 480 3.82 17.92 20.61
C PRO A 480 2.40 17.90 21.18
N GLY A 481 2.02 16.79 21.83
CA GLY A 481 0.69 16.62 22.41
C GLY A 481 -0.42 16.23 21.40
N TYR A 482 -0.13 16.17 20.10
CA TYR A 482 -1.09 15.78 19.08
C TYR A 482 -1.15 14.25 18.93
N GLN A 483 -2.04 13.64 19.69
CA GLN A 483 -2.18 12.18 19.70
C GLN A 483 -3.01 11.69 18.52
N THR A 484 -2.50 10.67 17.83
CA THR A 484 -3.17 9.96 16.75
C THR A 484 -3.29 8.48 17.09
N LEU A 485 -4.20 7.76 16.43
CA LEU A 485 -4.34 6.31 16.64
C LEU A 485 -3.03 5.55 16.34
N PRO A 486 -2.34 5.75 15.20
CA PRO A 486 -1.07 5.12 14.94
C PRO A 486 -0.02 5.42 16.03
N GLY A 487 0.09 6.67 16.45
CA GLY A 487 1.03 7.09 17.49
C GLY A 487 0.74 6.45 18.85
N LEU A 488 -0.53 6.36 19.26
CA LEU A 488 -0.92 5.68 20.50
C LEU A 488 -0.61 4.17 20.46
N VAL A 489 -0.96 3.52 19.36
CA VAL A 489 -0.65 2.08 19.21
C VAL A 489 0.86 1.87 19.30
N TRP A 490 1.64 2.71 18.62
CA TRP A 490 3.10 2.59 18.63
C TRP A 490 3.69 2.79 20.02
N SER A 491 3.38 3.90 20.70
CA SER A 491 3.94 4.18 22.03
C SER A 491 3.59 3.09 23.04
N ARG A 492 2.32 2.67 23.10
CA ARG A 492 1.91 1.59 24.01
C ARG A 492 2.53 0.23 23.64
N SER A 493 2.77 -0.03 22.35
CA SER A 493 3.41 -1.27 21.90
C SER A 493 4.90 -1.32 22.28
N THR A 494 5.62 -0.21 22.13
CA THR A 494 7.05 -0.11 22.49
C THR A 494 7.27 -0.19 24.01
N ASP A 495 6.28 0.27 24.79
CA ASP A 495 6.28 0.15 26.25
C ASP A 495 5.77 -1.21 26.75
N ALA A 496 5.51 -2.17 25.85
CA ALA A 496 4.92 -3.48 26.12
C ALA A 496 3.56 -3.43 26.86
N LEU A 497 2.84 -2.32 26.75
CA LEU A 497 1.51 -2.11 27.33
C LEU A 497 0.41 -2.61 26.38
N TYR A 498 0.36 -3.92 26.15
CA TYR A 498 -0.51 -4.53 25.14
C TYR A 498 -2.00 -4.20 25.35
N ALA A 499 -2.48 -4.17 26.60
CA ALA A 499 -3.86 -3.80 26.92
C ALA A 499 -4.16 -2.37 26.50
N GLY A 500 -3.24 -1.42 26.80
CA GLY A 500 -3.38 -0.02 26.40
C GLY A 500 -3.27 0.21 24.89
N ALA A 501 -2.56 -0.65 24.16
CA ALA A 501 -2.46 -0.62 22.70
C ALA A 501 -3.70 -1.21 22.00
N ALA A 502 -4.40 -2.16 22.65
CA ALA A 502 -5.47 -2.94 22.03
C ALA A 502 -6.67 -2.08 21.60
N LEU A 503 -7.12 -1.16 22.45
CA LEU A 503 -8.29 -0.32 22.16
C LEU A 503 -8.05 0.64 20.97
N PRO A 504 -6.95 1.44 20.93
CA PRO A 504 -6.67 2.27 19.76
C PRO A 504 -6.38 1.47 18.48
N ALA A 505 -5.79 0.26 18.59
CA ALA A 505 -5.57 -0.62 17.44
C ALA A 505 -6.88 -1.13 16.84
N LEU A 506 -7.83 -1.59 17.69
CA LEU A 506 -9.16 -2.01 17.24
C LEU A 506 -9.96 -0.86 16.63
N ALA A 507 -9.88 0.33 17.22
CA ALA A 507 -10.53 1.53 16.68
C ALA A 507 -9.96 1.88 15.29
N LEU A 508 -8.63 1.81 15.11
CA LEU A 508 -7.99 2.06 13.83
C LEU A 508 -8.44 1.03 12.78
N ILE A 509 -8.44 -0.26 13.13
CA ILE A 509 -8.89 -1.33 12.24
C ILE A 509 -10.36 -1.12 11.85
N ALA A 510 -11.23 -0.80 12.81
CA ALA A 510 -12.66 -0.58 12.55
C ALA A 510 -12.89 0.56 11.56
N VAL A 511 -12.23 1.72 11.76
CA VAL A 511 -12.33 2.87 10.84
C VAL A 511 -11.75 2.55 9.46
N ALA A 512 -10.60 1.86 9.40
CA ALA A 512 -9.93 1.51 8.15
C ALA A 512 -10.66 0.38 7.38
N ALA A 513 -11.35 -0.52 8.06
CA ALA A 513 -12.07 -1.63 7.41
C ALA A 513 -13.31 -1.17 6.62
N ILE A 514 -13.92 -0.04 6.99
CA ILE A 514 -15.12 0.48 6.30
C ILE A 514 -14.85 0.74 4.80
N PRO A 515 -13.87 1.57 4.41
CA PRO A 515 -13.60 1.81 2.99
C PRO A 515 -13.15 0.54 2.25
N VAL A 516 -12.36 -0.33 2.89
CA VAL A 516 -11.90 -1.59 2.30
C VAL A 516 -13.07 -2.53 2.02
N GLY A 517 -13.96 -2.70 3.00
CA GLY A 517 -15.14 -3.53 2.86
C GLY A 517 -16.08 -3.03 1.75
N LEU A 518 -16.31 -1.71 1.69
CA LEU A 518 -17.15 -1.08 0.66
C LEU A 518 -16.55 -1.24 -0.74
N LEU A 519 -15.23 -1.09 -0.89
CA LEU A 519 -14.55 -1.26 -2.18
C LEU A 519 -14.55 -2.72 -2.64
N ALA A 520 -14.31 -3.66 -1.72
CA ALA A 520 -14.35 -5.09 -2.02
C ALA A 520 -15.77 -5.53 -2.43
N TRP A 521 -16.80 -5.08 -1.71
CA TRP A 521 -18.19 -5.40 -2.00
C TRP A 521 -18.65 -4.86 -3.34
N LYS A 522 -18.35 -3.58 -3.66
CA LYS A 522 -18.71 -2.98 -4.96
C LYS A 522 -17.92 -3.57 -6.13
N GLY A 523 -16.68 -3.94 -5.93
CA GLY A 523 -15.88 -4.60 -6.96
C GLY A 523 -16.49 -5.95 -7.40
N ASP A 524 -17.11 -6.69 -6.49
CA ASP A 524 -17.81 -7.94 -6.80
C ASP A 524 -19.15 -7.74 -7.50
N ILE A 525 -19.86 -6.64 -7.22
CA ILE A 525 -21.13 -6.31 -7.91
C ILE A 525 -20.83 -5.95 -9.38
N GLY A 526 -19.83 -5.09 -9.64
CA GLY A 526 -19.46 -4.70 -11.00
C GLY A 526 -18.96 -5.85 -11.89
N ALA A 527 -18.42 -6.91 -11.30
CA ALA A 527 -18.00 -8.12 -12.02
C ALA A 527 -19.15 -9.08 -12.40
N LEU A 528 -20.36 -8.84 -11.87
CA LEU A 528 -21.55 -9.67 -12.12
C LEU A 528 -22.56 -9.01 -13.07
N GLU A 529 -22.47 -7.66 -13.19
CA GLU A 529 -23.32 -6.90 -14.11
C GLU A 529 -22.67 -6.73 -15.50
N SER A 530 -21.40 -7.12 -15.65
CA SER A 530 -20.65 -7.15 -16.91
C SER A 530 -20.56 -8.57 -17.49
#